data_d5be1cf56c12cc84e301861e614675d7
#
_entry.id   d5be1cf56c12cc84e301861e614675d7
#
_cell.length_a   1.000
_cell.length_b   1.000
_cell.length_c   1.000
_cell.angle_alpha   90.00
_cell.angle_beta   90.00
_cell.angle_gamma   90.00
#
_symmetry.space_group_name_H-M   'P 1'
#
loop_
_entity.id
_entity.type
_entity.pdbx_description
1 polymer ?
#
loop_
_entity_poly.entity_id
_entity_poly.type
_entity_poly.pdbx_seq_one_letter_code
_entity_poly.pdbx_strand_id
1 'polypeptide(L)'
;WERIYVTGKGTGSTAYPQMTLSTIVGSGTYYRLGLPAPASLPSTPVLSNKDSSATIPTGAATPSLLIDQESPKSISYVVTYVSTYGEEGPPSQPLLANIVDVYSDQNVTVTFPANPSGYGNIAKKRLYRTDTSGTYRRVKDSNYSAATVLDDLTESELQEALPSSSWEAPPDEVTSGDYGHKDGPMLGLVAMPNGILAGFSGQTICFSEAFLPHAWPRDYQLTAKSDIVALAPMTSGLLVLT
;
A
#
# COMPACT_ATOMS: atom_id res chain seq x y z
N TRP A 1 0.11 -15.33 -17.56
CA TRP A 1 1.50 -15.30 -17.07
C TRP A 1 1.61 -16.31 -15.93
N GLU A 2 2.45 -17.30 -16.08
CA GLU A 2 2.72 -18.24 -15.01
C GLU A 2 3.67 -17.59 -14.01
N ARG A 3 3.37 -17.67 -12.71
CA ARG A 3 4.20 -17.14 -11.63
C ARG A 3 4.62 -18.29 -10.71
N ILE A 4 5.83 -18.23 -10.24
CA ILE A 4 6.37 -19.15 -9.24
C ILE A 4 6.52 -18.37 -7.93
N TYR A 5 5.94 -18.91 -6.89
CA TYR A 5 6.03 -18.38 -5.53
C TYR A 5 6.90 -19.29 -4.68
N VAL A 6 7.81 -18.72 -3.91
CA VAL A 6 8.79 -19.45 -3.11
C VAL A 6 8.83 -18.89 -1.70
N THR A 7 8.82 -19.77 -0.71
CA THR A 7 9.07 -19.44 0.70
C THR A 7 10.25 -20.24 1.24
N GLY A 8 10.83 -19.82 2.37
CA GLY A 8 11.93 -20.51 3.02
C GLY A 8 13.29 -20.38 2.32
N LYS A 9 13.42 -19.50 1.33
CA LYS A 9 14.69 -19.22 0.66
C LYS A 9 15.40 -18.08 1.38
N GLY A 10 16.68 -18.26 1.67
CA GLY A 10 17.50 -17.26 2.35
C GLY A 10 17.57 -17.46 3.86
N THR A 11 18.38 -16.64 4.52
CA THR A 11 18.55 -16.60 5.97
C THR A 11 18.66 -15.15 6.44
N GLY A 12 18.20 -14.85 7.64
CA GLY A 12 18.21 -13.47 8.17
C GLY A 12 17.42 -12.51 7.28
N SER A 13 17.97 -11.36 6.97
CA SER A 13 17.34 -10.28 6.20
C SER A 13 16.93 -10.61 4.76
N THR A 14 17.23 -11.80 4.28
CA THR A 14 16.84 -12.26 2.94
C THR A 14 15.78 -13.36 2.94
N ALA A 15 15.32 -13.75 4.12
CA ALA A 15 14.32 -14.81 4.29
C ALA A 15 12.90 -14.24 4.17
N TYR A 16 12.48 -13.83 2.99
CA TYR A 16 11.13 -13.33 2.71
C TYR A 16 10.46 -14.15 1.60
N PRO A 17 9.12 -14.18 1.56
CA PRO A 17 8.39 -14.78 0.44
C PRO A 17 8.76 -14.10 -0.86
N GLN A 18 8.98 -14.87 -1.91
CA GLN A 18 9.45 -14.38 -3.19
C GLN A 18 8.53 -14.81 -4.33
N MET A 19 8.53 -14.04 -5.39
CA MET A 19 7.83 -14.32 -6.63
C MET A 19 8.75 -14.08 -7.82
N THR A 20 8.62 -14.93 -8.85
CA THR A 20 9.25 -14.74 -10.16
C THR A 20 8.29 -15.14 -11.28
N LEU A 21 8.56 -14.72 -12.50
CA LEU A 21 7.84 -15.20 -13.68
C LEU A 21 8.43 -16.55 -14.12
N SER A 22 7.57 -17.47 -14.55
CA SER A 22 7.94 -18.87 -14.85
C SER A 22 8.73 -19.06 -16.14
N THR A 23 8.91 -18.02 -16.95
CA THR A 23 9.56 -18.13 -18.26
C THR A 23 11.01 -18.60 -18.23
N ILE A 24 11.67 -18.59 -17.06
CA ILE A 24 13.07 -18.94 -16.96
C ILE A 24 13.33 -19.65 -15.63
N VAL A 25 13.28 -20.95 -15.63
CA VAL A 25 13.76 -21.76 -14.52
C VAL A 25 15.29 -21.57 -14.41
N GLY A 26 15.73 -20.87 -13.38
CA GLY A 26 17.15 -20.76 -13.01
C GLY A 26 17.83 -19.41 -13.24
N SER A 27 17.26 -18.47 -14.01
CA SER A 27 17.87 -17.15 -14.24
C SER A 27 16.91 -15.98 -14.06
N GLY A 28 15.69 -16.20 -13.57
CA GLY A 28 14.71 -15.13 -13.34
C GLY A 28 15.07 -14.24 -12.15
N THR A 29 14.72 -12.95 -12.25
CA THR A 29 14.79 -12.06 -11.10
C THR A 29 13.66 -12.41 -10.13
N TYR A 30 14.02 -12.62 -8.87
CA TYR A 30 13.07 -12.84 -7.79
C TYR A 30 12.77 -11.51 -7.12
N TYR A 31 11.50 -11.25 -6.92
CA TYR A 31 11.01 -10.08 -6.17
C TYR A 31 10.35 -10.53 -4.88
N ARG A 32 10.25 -9.66 -3.92
CA ARG A 32 9.42 -9.91 -2.73
C ARG A 32 7.97 -10.11 -3.17
N LEU A 33 7.29 -11.07 -2.56
CA LEU A 33 5.86 -11.25 -2.72
C LEU A 33 5.14 -10.14 -1.96
N GLY A 34 4.24 -9.44 -2.65
CA GLY A 34 3.58 -8.26 -2.11
C GLY A 34 4.44 -7.00 -2.16
N LEU A 35 3.84 -5.89 -1.80
CA LEU A 35 4.47 -4.57 -1.72
C LEU A 35 4.35 -4.02 -0.31
N PRO A 36 5.33 -3.25 0.17
CA PRO A 36 5.26 -2.65 1.49
C PRO A 36 4.23 -1.52 1.51
N ALA A 37 3.68 -1.23 2.68
CA ALA A 37 3.01 0.04 2.89
C ALA A 37 4.03 1.18 2.74
N PRO A 38 3.72 2.27 2.03
CA PRO A 38 4.52 3.47 2.09
C PRO A 38 4.54 4.02 3.51
N ALA A 39 5.63 4.67 3.91
CA ALA A 39 5.60 5.47 5.13
C ALA A 39 4.54 6.57 5.03
N SER A 40 4.09 7.09 6.15
CA SER A 40 3.22 8.27 6.18
C SER A 40 3.87 9.44 5.44
N LEU A 41 3.05 10.37 4.95
CA LEU A 41 3.56 11.57 4.28
C LEU A 41 4.56 12.30 5.18
N PRO A 42 5.74 12.70 4.66
CA PRO A 42 6.82 13.29 5.45
C PRO A 42 6.53 14.72 5.91
N SER A 43 5.56 15.38 5.29
CA SER A 43 5.18 16.77 5.60
C SER A 43 3.71 17.01 5.28
N THR A 44 3.16 18.05 5.89
CA THR A 44 1.85 18.59 5.53
C THR A 44 1.86 18.97 4.05
N PRO A 45 0.83 18.60 3.27
CA PRO A 45 0.69 19.02 1.88
C PRO A 45 0.66 20.55 1.75
N VAL A 46 1.21 21.07 0.65
CA VAL A 46 1.36 22.51 0.41
C VAL A 46 0.26 23.01 -0.50
N LEU A 47 -0.47 24.02 -0.05
CA LEU A 47 -1.51 24.68 -0.82
C LEU A 47 -0.92 25.75 -1.77
N SER A 48 -1.50 25.87 -2.94
CA SER A 48 -1.21 26.94 -3.91
C SER A 48 -2.48 27.34 -4.64
N ASN A 49 -2.61 28.61 -5.02
CA ASN A 49 -3.77 29.06 -5.79
C ASN A 49 -3.69 28.53 -7.23
N LYS A 50 -4.82 28.18 -7.82
CA LYS A 50 -4.93 27.78 -9.23
C LYS A 50 -4.56 28.93 -10.16
N ASP A 51 -4.95 30.16 -9.79
CA ASP A 51 -4.53 31.37 -10.48
C ASP A 51 -3.29 31.96 -9.80
N SER A 52 -2.13 31.83 -10.45
CA SER A 52 -0.88 32.39 -9.95
C SER A 52 -0.81 33.93 -10.00
N SER A 53 -1.76 34.58 -10.67
CA SER A 53 -1.87 36.04 -10.72
C SER A 53 -2.65 36.65 -9.54
N ALA A 54 -3.36 35.80 -8.79
CA ALA A 54 -4.04 36.23 -7.57
C ALA A 54 -3.00 36.53 -6.48
N THR A 55 -2.73 37.80 -6.28
CA THR A 55 -1.83 38.27 -5.22
C THR A 55 -2.52 38.05 -3.87
N ILE A 56 -2.00 37.13 -3.06
CA ILE A 56 -2.44 37.02 -1.66
C ILE A 56 -2.01 38.31 -0.95
N PRO A 57 -2.93 39.10 -0.37
CA PRO A 57 -2.55 40.29 0.38
C PRO A 57 -1.61 39.89 1.53
N THR A 58 -0.43 40.47 1.56
CA THR A 58 0.59 40.24 2.60
C THR A 58 -0.01 40.65 3.96
N GLY A 59 -0.28 39.68 4.84
CA GLY A 59 -0.79 39.92 6.18
C GLY A 59 -2.19 39.36 6.47
N ALA A 60 -2.88 38.78 5.50
CA ALA A 60 -4.15 38.07 5.75
C ALA A 60 -3.85 36.57 5.98
N ALA A 61 -4.27 36.07 7.11
CA ALA A 61 -4.26 34.63 7.39
C ALA A 61 -5.29 33.84 6.56
N THR A 62 -5.97 34.49 5.63
CA THR A 62 -7.03 33.94 4.78
C THR A 62 -6.80 34.35 3.33
N PRO A 63 -6.86 33.41 2.39
CA PRO A 63 -6.75 33.70 0.98
C PRO A 63 -7.98 34.47 0.48
N SER A 64 -7.72 35.45 -0.35
CA SER A 64 -8.53 36.07 -1.40
C SER A 64 -10.05 36.26 -1.27
N LEU A 65 -10.47 37.43 -1.70
CA LEU A 65 -11.80 38.04 -1.76
C LEU A 65 -12.93 37.27 -2.48
N LEU A 66 -12.66 36.09 -3.05
CA LEU A 66 -13.67 35.24 -3.66
C LEU A 66 -14.14 34.10 -2.73
N ILE A 67 -13.52 33.98 -1.57
CA ILE A 67 -13.72 32.86 -0.62
C ILE A 67 -14.77 33.16 0.45
N ASP A 68 -15.32 34.35 0.48
CA ASP A 68 -16.25 34.81 1.53
C ASP A 68 -17.54 33.98 1.69
N GLN A 69 -17.75 32.96 0.87
CA GLN A 69 -18.98 32.17 0.88
C GLN A 69 -18.74 30.63 0.87
N GLU A 70 -17.53 30.14 0.72
CA GLU A 70 -17.25 28.72 0.62
C GLU A 70 -16.49 28.20 1.86
N SER A 71 -17.02 27.15 2.48
CA SER A 71 -16.30 26.46 3.55
C SER A 71 -15.21 25.56 2.95
N PRO A 72 -13.99 25.56 3.49
CA PRO A 72 -12.95 24.67 3.02
C PRO A 72 -13.33 23.21 3.26
N LYS A 73 -12.81 22.31 2.42
CA LYS A 73 -12.92 20.87 2.59
C LYS A 73 -11.68 20.34 3.25
N SER A 74 -11.84 19.64 4.37
CA SER A 74 -10.74 18.92 5.01
C SER A 74 -10.40 17.67 4.22
N ILE A 75 -9.20 17.60 3.66
CA ILE A 75 -8.72 16.51 2.81
C ILE A 75 -7.55 15.78 3.48
N SER A 76 -7.64 14.46 3.51
CA SER A 76 -6.56 13.56 3.91
C SER A 76 -6.02 12.81 2.70
N TYR A 77 -4.72 12.56 2.68
CA TYR A 77 -4.04 11.86 1.60
C TYR A 77 -3.38 10.57 2.10
N VAL A 78 -3.44 9.53 1.26
CA VAL A 78 -2.67 8.30 1.42
C VAL A 78 -2.02 7.92 0.08
N VAL A 79 -0.94 7.16 0.17
CA VAL A 79 -0.16 6.71 -0.98
C VAL A 79 -0.10 5.19 -0.97
N THR A 80 -0.18 4.57 -2.15
CA THR A 80 0.13 3.16 -2.37
C THR A 80 1.30 3.01 -3.34
N TYR A 81 1.95 1.84 -3.33
CA TYR A 81 2.88 1.44 -4.38
C TYR A 81 2.19 0.51 -5.37
N VAL A 82 2.57 0.62 -6.64
CA VAL A 82 2.09 -0.27 -7.70
C VAL A 82 3.30 -0.92 -8.37
N SER A 83 3.27 -2.26 -8.48
CA SER A 83 4.35 -3.02 -9.10
C SER A 83 4.37 -2.86 -10.62
N THR A 84 5.46 -3.32 -11.24
CA THR A 84 5.57 -3.44 -12.71
C THR A 84 4.54 -4.39 -13.31
N TYR A 85 3.89 -5.20 -12.48
CA TYR A 85 2.85 -6.15 -12.87
C TYR A 85 1.43 -5.61 -12.63
N GLY A 86 1.30 -4.36 -12.17
CA GLY A 86 0.00 -3.76 -11.87
C GLY A 86 -0.58 -4.14 -10.51
N GLU A 87 0.17 -4.84 -9.68
CA GLU A 87 -0.25 -5.19 -8.32
C GLU A 87 -0.15 -3.96 -7.42
N GLU A 88 -1.20 -3.69 -6.68
CA GLU A 88 -1.24 -2.57 -5.74
C GLU A 88 -1.02 -3.05 -4.31
N GLY A 89 -0.13 -2.37 -3.60
CA GLY A 89 0.17 -2.64 -2.20
C GLY A 89 -0.77 -1.91 -1.23
N PRO A 90 -0.56 -2.10 0.07
CA PRO A 90 -1.32 -1.41 1.11
C PRO A 90 -1.09 0.10 1.09
N PRO A 91 -2.05 0.90 1.58
CA PRO A 91 -1.89 2.34 1.70
C PRO A 91 -0.97 2.72 2.85
N SER A 92 -0.37 3.91 2.74
CA SER A 92 0.29 4.57 3.87
C SER A 92 -0.71 4.90 4.97
N GLN A 93 -0.23 5.02 6.21
CA GLN A 93 -1.10 5.48 7.30
C GLN A 93 -1.36 6.99 7.17
N PRO A 94 -2.64 7.42 7.26
CA PRO A 94 -2.97 8.83 7.31
C PRO A 94 -2.52 9.43 8.66
N LEU A 95 -2.01 10.65 8.63
CA LEU A 95 -1.67 11.41 9.83
C LEU A 95 -2.59 12.62 9.95
N LEU A 96 -3.12 12.87 11.14
CA LEU A 96 -3.94 14.06 11.42
C LEU A 96 -3.19 15.35 11.10
N ALA A 97 -1.87 15.39 11.34
CA ALA A 97 -1.02 16.53 11.02
C ALA A 97 -0.90 16.84 9.52
N ASN A 98 -1.30 15.90 8.66
CA ASN A 98 -1.23 16.03 7.20
C ASN A 98 -2.60 16.29 6.56
N ILE A 99 -3.64 16.49 7.36
CA ILE A 99 -4.94 16.94 6.85
C ILE A 99 -4.82 18.43 6.52
N VAL A 100 -5.34 18.80 5.35
CA VAL A 100 -5.37 20.19 4.87
C VAL A 100 -6.78 20.62 4.55
N ASP A 101 -7.08 21.87 4.85
CA ASP A 101 -8.34 22.51 4.51
C ASP A 101 -8.16 23.23 3.17
N VAL A 102 -8.86 22.75 2.13
CA VAL A 102 -8.67 23.15 0.73
C VAL A 102 -9.91 23.85 0.22
N TYR A 103 -9.71 25.02 -0.38
CA TYR A 103 -10.76 25.75 -1.11
C TYR A 103 -10.78 25.34 -2.58
N SER A 104 -11.88 25.62 -3.27
CA SER A 104 -12.09 25.19 -4.68
C SER A 104 -11.10 25.80 -5.67
N ASP A 105 -10.53 26.95 -5.35
CA ASP A 105 -9.54 27.68 -6.13
C ASP A 105 -8.08 27.30 -5.83
N GLN A 106 -7.87 26.29 -5.00
CA GLN A 106 -6.55 25.83 -4.59
C GLN A 106 -6.18 24.48 -5.20
N ASN A 107 -4.88 24.33 -5.43
CA ASN A 107 -4.21 23.07 -5.73
C ASN A 107 -3.43 22.62 -4.51
N VAL A 108 -3.16 21.32 -4.43
CA VAL A 108 -2.40 20.73 -3.33
C VAL A 108 -1.17 20.00 -3.86
N THR A 109 0.01 20.39 -3.40
CA THR A 109 1.24 19.65 -3.68
C THR A 109 1.55 18.71 -2.52
N VAL A 110 1.57 17.41 -2.83
CA VAL A 110 1.87 16.35 -1.87
C VAL A 110 3.31 15.87 -2.07
N THR A 111 4.08 15.82 -0.99
CA THR A 111 5.42 15.22 -0.97
C THR A 111 5.29 13.73 -0.67
N PHE A 112 5.86 12.90 -1.53
CA PHE A 112 5.88 11.46 -1.33
C PHE A 112 6.87 11.03 -0.25
N PRO A 113 6.59 9.94 0.48
CA PRO A 113 7.57 9.33 1.36
C PRO A 113 8.78 8.79 0.59
N ALA A 114 9.88 8.60 1.33
CA ALA A 114 11.08 7.98 0.78
C ALA A 114 10.79 6.58 0.23
N ASN A 115 11.49 6.22 -0.82
CA ASN A 115 11.34 4.90 -1.43
C ASN A 115 11.87 3.80 -0.51
N PRO A 116 11.16 2.68 -0.35
CA PRO A 116 11.63 1.56 0.43
C PRO A 116 12.84 0.90 -0.26
N SER A 117 13.74 0.35 0.53
CA SER A 117 14.85 -0.46 0.02
C SER A 117 14.42 -1.92 -0.20
N GLY A 118 15.09 -2.63 -1.11
CA GLY A 118 14.90 -4.07 -1.30
C GLY A 118 13.67 -4.48 -2.13
N TYR A 119 12.97 -3.53 -2.73
CA TYR A 119 11.84 -3.79 -3.62
C TYR A 119 12.18 -3.31 -5.05
N GLY A 120 12.61 -4.24 -5.90
CA GLY A 120 13.04 -3.92 -7.27
C GLY A 120 11.92 -3.84 -8.31
N ASN A 121 10.68 -4.15 -7.94
CA ASN A 121 9.54 -4.23 -8.86
C ASN A 121 8.50 -3.12 -8.69
N ILE A 122 8.76 -2.10 -7.89
CA ILE A 122 7.85 -0.95 -7.77
C ILE A 122 8.00 -0.05 -8.99
N ALA A 123 6.91 0.19 -9.70
CA ALA A 123 6.88 1.05 -10.89
C ALA A 123 6.31 2.44 -10.62
N LYS A 124 5.31 2.52 -9.75
CA LYS A 124 4.54 3.75 -9.54
C LYS A 124 4.26 3.98 -8.06
N LYS A 125 4.02 5.26 -7.75
CA LYS A 125 3.33 5.75 -6.56
C LYS A 125 1.95 6.22 -6.97
N ARG A 126 0.93 5.82 -6.25
CA ARG A 126 -0.45 6.19 -6.52
C ARG A 126 -0.98 7.00 -5.36
N LEU A 127 -1.49 8.20 -5.66
CA LEU A 127 -2.04 9.10 -4.66
C LEU A 127 -3.55 8.92 -4.57
N TYR A 128 -4.06 8.86 -3.36
CA TYR A 128 -5.48 8.91 -3.02
C TYR A 128 -5.75 10.07 -2.07
N ARG A 129 -6.94 10.64 -2.18
CA ARG A 129 -7.46 11.60 -1.20
C ARG A 129 -8.89 11.27 -0.79
N THR A 130 -9.32 11.77 0.35
CA THR A 130 -10.71 11.70 0.76
C THR A 130 -11.59 12.55 -0.13
N ASP A 131 -12.75 12.00 -0.53
CA ASP A 131 -13.85 12.73 -1.13
C ASP A 131 -14.78 13.31 -0.04
N THR A 132 -15.87 13.95 -0.43
CA THR A 132 -16.87 14.52 0.51
C THR A 132 -17.56 13.47 1.37
N SER A 133 -17.53 12.20 0.99
CA SER A 133 -18.05 11.09 1.81
C SER A 133 -17.03 10.51 2.80
N GLY A 134 -15.78 10.99 2.76
CA GLY A 134 -14.67 10.44 3.52
C GLY A 134 -14.02 9.19 2.90
N THR A 135 -14.42 8.83 1.68
CA THR A 135 -13.83 7.70 0.96
C THR A 135 -12.55 8.13 0.25
N TYR A 136 -11.48 7.35 0.39
CA TYR A 136 -10.26 7.58 -0.38
C TYR A 136 -10.48 7.22 -1.85
N ARG A 137 -10.27 8.20 -2.74
CA ARG A 137 -10.37 8.04 -4.18
C ARG A 137 -9.07 8.41 -4.87
N ARG A 138 -8.77 7.71 -5.94
CA ARG A 138 -7.54 7.91 -6.70
C ARG A 138 -7.52 9.29 -7.34
N VAL A 139 -6.41 9.99 -7.09
CA VAL A 139 -6.06 11.26 -7.70
C VAL A 139 -5.21 11.02 -8.94
N LYS A 140 -4.01 10.43 -8.75
CA LYS A 140 -3.01 10.36 -9.82
C LYS A 140 -1.98 9.26 -9.58
N ASP A 141 -1.50 8.67 -10.68
CA ASP A 141 -0.31 7.83 -10.69
C ASP A 141 0.92 8.70 -11.00
N SER A 142 2.00 8.47 -10.28
CA SER A 142 3.30 9.10 -10.48
C SER A 142 4.39 8.05 -10.64
N ASN A 143 5.45 8.38 -11.36
CA ASN A 143 6.61 7.50 -11.46
C ASN A 143 7.19 7.21 -10.07
N TYR A 144 7.78 6.03 -9.89
CA TYR A 144 8.39 5.63 -8.63
C TYR A 144 9.43 6.64 -8.12
N SER A 145 10.19 7.27 -9.03
CA SER A 145 11.20 8.29 -8.70
C SER A 145 10.64 9.67 -8.35
N ALA A 146 9.32 9.91 -8.52
CA ALA A 146 8.73 11.20 -8.22
C ALA A 146 8.86 11.53 -6.73
N ALA A 147 9.29 12.76 -6.44
CA ALA A 147 9.38 13.29 -5.08
C ALA A 147 8.06 13.95 -4.62
N THR A 148 7.33 14.54 -5.57
CA THR A 148 6.08 15.26 -5.30
C THR A 148 5.05 14.96 -6.38
N VAL A 149 3.78 15.26 -6.08
CA VAL A 149 2.67 15.22 -7.03
C VAL A 149 1.75 16.39 -6.77
N LEU A 150 1.23 16.96 -7.85
CA LEU A 150 0.22 18.01 -7.81
C LEU A 150 -1.17 17.38 -7.91
N ASP A 151 -2.03 17.65 -6.94
CA ASP A 151 -3.47 17.43 -6.98
C ASP A 151 -4.15 18.74 -7.37
N ASP A 152 -4.59 18.79 -8.61
CA ASP A 152 -5.31 19.89 -9.26
C ASP A 152 -6.73 19.47 -9.66
N LEU A 153 -7.17 18.28 -9.20
CA LEU A 153 -8.45 17.70 -9.60
C LEU A 153 -9.63 18.27 -8.79
N THR A 154 -10.74 18.39 -9.47
CA THR A 154 -12.05 18.58 -8.82
C THR A 154 -12.55 17.26 -8.24
N GLU A 155 -13.61 17.30 -7.44
CA GLU A 155 -14.21 16.10 -6.85
C GLU A 155 -14.76 15.13 -7.89
N SER A 156 -15.33 15.65 -8.97
CA SER A 156 -15.92 14.86 -10.06
C SER A 156 -14.89 14.16 -10.95
N GLU A 157 -13.63 14.58 -10.88
CA GLU A 157 -12.51 13.99 -11.63
C GLU A 157 -11.80 12.88 -10.86
N LEU A 158 -12.12 12.70 -9.59
CA LEU A 158 -11.58 11.61 -8.79
C LEU A 158 -12.00 10.25 -9.38
N GLN A 159 -11.07 9.33 -9.36
CA GLN A 159 -11.24 8.02 -9.99
C GLN A 159 -11.70 6.98 -8.98
N GLU A 160 -11.34 5.70 -9.18
CA GLU A 160 -11.76 4.58 -8.34
C GLU A 160 -11.39 4.76 -6.87
N ALA A 161 -12.18 4.12 -6.01
CA ALA A 161 -11.90 4.06 -4.58
C ALA A 161 -10.64 3.22 -4.30
N LEU A 162 -10.00 3.52 -3.18
CA LEU A 162 -8.91 2.70 -2.65
C LEU A 162 -9.39 1.24 -2.49
N PRO A 163 -8.66 0.27 -3.04
CA PRO A 163 -9.12 -1.13 -3.05
C PRO A 163 -9.31 -1.71 -1.66
N SER A 164 -8.43 -1.39 -0.73
CA SER A 164 -8.50 -1.83 0.65
C SER A 164 -7.63 -0.98 1.56
N SER A 165 -8.05 -0.82 2.80
CA SER A 165 -7.25 -0.22 3.87
C SER A 165 -6.58 -1.27 4.77
N SER A 166 -6.91 -2.56 4.60
CA SER A 166 -6.46 -3.66 5.45
C SER A 166 -5.47 -4.61 4.79
N TRP A 167 -5.14 -4.41 3.52
CA TRP A 167 -4.12 -5.22 2.87
C TRP A 167 -2.75 -4.95 3.47
N GLU A 168 -1.94 -6.01 3.50
CA GLU A 168 -0.54 -5.98 3.89
C GLU A 168 0.28 -6.82 2.92
N ALA A 169 1.59 -6.68 2.96
CA ALA A 169 2.49 -7.67 2.39
C ALA A 169 2.42 -8.96 3.24
N PRO A 170 2.73 -10.13 2.67
CA PRO A 170 2.83 -11.35 3.46
C PRO A 170 3.91 -11.17 4.53
N PRO A 171 3.82 -11.94 5.65
CA PRO A 171 4.87 -11.94 6.67
C PRO A 171 6.26 -12.06 6.06
N ASP A 172 7.10 -11.10 6.33
CA ASP A 172 8.50 -11.10 5.93
C ASP A 172 9.41 -11.15 7.16
N GLU A 173 10.65 -10.77 7.02
CA GLU A 173 11.60 -10.71 8.10
C GLU A 173 11.11 -9.81 9.25
N VAL A 174 11.46 -10.18 10.48
CA VAL A 174 11.23 -9.36 11.67
C VAL A 174 12.01 -8.04 11.55
N THR A 175 11.39 -7.02 11.00
CA THR A 175 11.87 -5.66 11.13
C THR A 175 11.25 -5.04 12.37
N SER A 176 12.11 -4.62 13.28
CA SER A 176 11.72 -3.96 14.51
C SER A 176 10.80 -2.78 14.23
N GLY A 177 9.54 -2.89 14.61
CA GLY A 177 8.70 -1.73 14.87
C GLY A 177 7.38 -1.62 14.14
N ASP A 178 7.28 -2.01 12.90
CA ASP A 178 6.06 -1.82 12.13
C ASP A 178 5.62 -3.12 11.45
N TYR A 179 4.48 -3.66 11.87
CA TYR A 179 3.79 -4.80 11.23
C TYR A 179 4.61 -6.10 11.07
N GLY A 180 5.82 -6.14 11.58
CA GLY A 180 6.68 -7.32 11.52
C GLY A 180 6.03 -8.46 12.29
N HIS A 181 5.87 -9.60 11.63
CA HIS A 181 5.50 -10.82 12.32
C HIS A 181 6.70 -11.23 13.16
N LYS A 182 6.56 -11.10 14.49
CA LYS A 182 7.61 -11.45 15.48
C LYS A 182 8.17 -12.86 15.33
N ASP A 183 7.46 -13.72 14.60
CA ASP A 183 7.76 -15.12 14.41
C ASP A 183 8.51 -15.39 13.08
N GLY A 184 8.91 -14.34 12.36
CA GLY A 184 9.74 -14.44 11.17
C GLY A 184 8.95 -14.48 9.85
N PRO A 185 9.64 -14.77 8.75
CA PRO A 185 9.07 -14.74 7.41
C PRO A 185 8.06 -15.87 7.22
N MET A 186 7.13 -15.66 6.30
CA MET A 186 6.13 -16.67 5.95
C MET A 186 6.78 -17.93 5.34
N LEU A 187 6.35 -19.08 5.82
CA LEU A 187 6.74 -20.41 5.37
C LEU A 187 5.52 -21.19 4.87
N GLY A 188 5.77 -22.33 4.26
CA GLY A 188 4.76 -23.33 3.94
C GLY A 188 3.66 -22.84 3.00
N LEU A 189 4.00 -22.01 2.01
CA LEU A 189 3.04 -21.47 1.06
C LEU A 189 2.34 -22.57 0.26
N VAL A 190 1.01 -22.58 0.30
CA VAL A 190 0.15 -23.52 -0.44
C VAL A 190 -0.96 -22.77 -1.17
N ALA A 191 -1.33 -23.31 -2.33
CA ALA A 191 -2.46 -22.79 -3.09
C ALA A 191 -3.74 -23.59 -2.73
N MET A 192 -4.78 -22.86 -2.39
CA MET A 192 -6.11 -23.44 -2.12
C MET A 192 -6.98 -23.41 -3.39
N PRO A 193 -7.98 -24.34 -3.50
CA PRO A 193 -8.79 -24.46 -4.70
C PRO A 193 -9.59 -23.19 -5.09
N ASN A 194 -9.83 -22.29 -4.15
CA ASN A 194 -10.60 -21.05 -4.36
C ASN A 194 -9.74 -19.85 -4.79
N GLY A 195 -8.48 -20.06 -5.20
CA GLY A 195 -7.57 -19.00 -5.63
C GLY A 195 -6.93 -18.21 -4.50
N ILE A 196 -7.09 -18.64 -3.25
CA ILE A 196 -6.42 -18.09 -2.07
C ILE A 196 -5.08 -18.80 -1.91
N LEU A 197 -4.05 -18.05 -1.53
CA LEU A 197 -2.80 -18.62 -1.01
C LEU A 197 -2.87 -18.64 0.51
N ALA A 198 -2.34 -19.69 1.12
CA ALA A 198 -2.15 -19.78 2.56
C ALA A 198 -0.68 -20.02 2.88
N GLY A 199 -0.23 -19.43 3.98
CA GLY A 199 1.11 -19.62 4.53
C GLY A 199 1.10 -19.41 6.03
N PHE A 200 2.20 -19.62 6.73
CA PHE A 200 2.27 -19.43 8.17
C PHE A 200 3.57 -18.74 8.60
N SER A 201 3.50 -18.07 9.74
CA SER A 201 4.64 -17.53 10.46
C SER A 201 4.46 -17.87 11.94
N GLY A 202 5.33 -18.73 12.48
CA GLY A 202 5.18 -19.26 13.84
C GLY A 202 3.83 -19.95 14.07
N GLN A 203 3.00 -19.37 14.92
CA GLN A 203 1.65 -19.87 15.23
C GLN A 203 0.54 -19.20 14.38
N THR A 204 0.90 -18.27 13.52
CA THR A 204 -0.07 -17.49 12.73
C THR A 204 -0.21 -18.06 11.33
N ILE A 205 -1.43 -18.40 10.94
CA ILE A 205 -1.80 -18.77 9.57
C ILE A 205 -2.27 -17.50 8.89
N CYS A 206 -1.74 -17.20 7.71
CA CYS A 206 -2.10 -16.06 6.91
C CYS A 206 -2.74 -16.53 5.60
N PHE A 207 -3.73 -15.78 5.13
CA PHE A 207 -4.38 -16.04 3.84
C PHE A 207 -4.33 -14.80 2.96
N SER A 208 -4.12 -15.00 1.67
CA SER A 208 -4.24 -13.92 0.70
C SER A 208 -5.71 -13.64 0.36
N GLU A 209 -5.96 -12.50 -0.29
CA GLU A 209 -7.19 -12.29 -1.04
C GLU A 209 -7.29 -13.31 -2.18
N ALA A 210 -8.52 -13.65 -2.56
CA ALA A 210 -8.78 -14.56 -3.68
C ALA A 210 -8.24 -13.97 -4.98
N PHE A 211 -7.40 -14.73 -5.68
CA PHE A 211 -6.76 -14.33 -6.94
C PHE A 211 -5.81 -13.11 -6.85
N LEU A 212 -5.54 -12.60 -5.64
CA LEU A 212 -4.61 -11.52 -5.38
C LEU A 212 -3.47 -11.99 -4.47
N PRO A 213 -2.49 -12.71 -5.00
CA PRO A 213 -1.41 -13.32 -4.23
C PRO A 213 -0.48 -12.32 -3.52
N HIS A 214 -0.56 -11.05 -3.87
CA HIS A 214 0.21 -9.97 -3.28
C HIS A 214 -0.50 -9.28 -2.10
N ALA A 215 -1.79 -9.57 -1.87
CA ALA A 215 -2.63 -8.90 -0.86
C ALA A 215 -2.98 -9.86 0.27
N TRP A 216 -2.52 -9.56 1.48
CA TRP A 216 -2.68 -10.40 2.68
C TRP A 216 -3.37 -9.60 3.80
N PRO A 217 -4.73 -9.61 3.82
CA PRO A 217 -5.48 -8.86 4.83
C PRO A 217 -5.16 -9.36 6.24
N ARG A 218 -4.97 -8.42 7.15
CA ARG A 218 -4.72 -8.73 8.56
C ARG A 218 -5.87 -9.51 9.19
N ASP A 219 -7.10 -9.21 8.76
CA ASP A 219 -8.31 -9.87 9.23
C ASP A 219 -8.42 -11.35 8.77
N TYR A 220 -7.58 -11.78 7.82
CA TYR A 220 -7.51 -13.16 7.33
C TYR A 220 -6.44 -13.99 8.05
N GLN A 221 -6.08 -13.61 9.25
CA GLN A 221 -5.10 -14.33 10.07
C GLN A 221 -5.80 -15.16 11.13
N LEU A 222 -5.31 -16.39 11.33
CA LEU A 222 -5.78 -17.30 12.37
C LEU A 222 -4.59 -17.74 13.24
N THR A 223 -4.79 -17.89 14.54
CA THR A 223 -3.74 -18.31 15.47
C THR A 223 -3.95 -19.77 15.88
N ALA A 224 -2.94 -20.60 15.70
CA ALA A 224 -2.88 -21.95 16.23
C ALA A 224 -2.41 -21.98 17.69
N LYS A 225 -2.65 -23.10 18.39
CA LYS A 225 -2.20 -23.26 19.79
C LYS A 225 -0.70 -23.54 19.94
N SER A 226 -0.09 -24.08 18.90
CA SER A 226 1.32 -24.48 18.86
C SER A 226 1.95 -23.99 17.57
N ASP A 227 3.27 -24.02 17.52
CA ASP A 227 4.01 -23.65 16.33
C ASP A 227 3.64 -24.58 15.17
N ILE A 228 3.43 -23.96 14.01
CA ILE A 228 3.01 -24.66 12.80
C ILE A 228 4.24 -25.21 12.11
N VAL A 229 4.17 -26.48 11.74
CA VAL A 229 5.25 -27.19 11.05
C VAL A 229 4.99 -27.28 9.54
N ALA A 230 3.74 -27.50 9.15
CA ALA A 230 3.38 -27.61 7.75
C ALA A 230 1.89 -27.31 7.51
N LEU A 231 1.58 -26.94 6.26
CA LEU A 231 0.22 -26.78 5.74
C LEU A 231 0.00 -27.73 4.57
N ALA A 232 -1.21 -28.27 4.46
CA ALA A 232 -1.62 -29.07 3.31
C ALA A 232 -3.04 -28.66 2.87
N PRO A 233 -3.22 -28.28 1.60
CA PRO A 233 -4.54 -27.91 1.09
C PRO A 233 -5.43 -29.14 0.95
N MET A 234 -6.70 -29.01 1.29
CA MET A 234 -7.74 -30.01 1.13
C MET A 234 -8.87 -29.43 0.25
N THR A 235 -9.72 -30.29 -0.28
CA THR A 235 -10.85 -29.85 -1.12
C THR A 235 -11.76 -28.82 -0.41
N SER A 236 -11.95 -28.97 0.89
CA SER A 236 -12.87 -28.13 1.70
C SER A 236 -12.19 -27.36 2.84
N GLY A 237 -10.86 -27.29 2.85
CA GLY A 237 -10.17 -26.59 3.93
C GLY A 237 -8.66 -26.68 3.89
N LEU A 238 -8.03 -26.39 5.01
CA LEU A 238 -6.59 -26.42 5.19
C LEU A 238 -6.24 -27.32 6.38
N LEU A 239 -5.43 -28.34 6.14
CA LEU A 239 -4.84 -29.13 7.21
C LEU A 239 -3.62 -28.40 7.78
N VAL A 240 -3.59 -28.22 9.08
CA VAL A 240 -2.50 -27.57 9.80
C VAL A 240 -1.83 -28.60 10.71
N LEU A 241 -0.54 -28.80 10.50
CA LEU A 241 0.30 -29.67 11.34
C LEU A 241 1.07 -28.80 12.35
N THR A 242 0.95 -29.10 13.62
CA THR A 242 1.59 -28.37 14.72
C THR A 242 2.40 -29.31 15.60
#